data_be2f523683dd18aaae4e7c1f593a8f25
#
_entry.id   be2f523683dd18aaae4e7c1f593a8f25
#
_cell.length_a   1.000
_cell.length_b   1.000
_cell.length_c   1.000
_cell.angle_alpha   90.00
_cell.angle_beta   90.00
_cell.angle_gamma   90.00
#
_symmetry.space_group_name_H-M   'P 1'
#
loop_
_entity.id
_entity.type
_entity.pdbx_description
1 polymer ?
#
loop_
_entity_poly.entity_id
_entity_poly.type
_entity_poly.pdbx_seq_one_letter_code
_entity_poly.pdbx_strand_id
1 'polypeptide(L)'
;MLGSMAEPRRTRLTPEERRAQLLALGVAGLADRPLEALSLEDVSAEAGVSRGLMFYYFGSKQGFHREVVRVAGDSMLRATEPLTELPPLERLHDSLTRIVQFVRDHRGTFFSLVRGAASGDKEVREIVEGARGVHSARLARLFHDLGVEDSVLFTIALRSWVAFTEETLVAGALDTDMTIDEIVSFLERSLLAVLTVVDPAAERTLAQ
;
A
#
# COMPACT_ATOMS: atom_id res chain seq x y z
N MET A 1 -9.64 55.56 11.01
CA MET A 1 -9.36 54.37 11.88
C MET A 1 -9.18 53.18 11.00
N LEU A 2 -7.92 52.83 10.71
CA LEU A 2 -7.57 51.64 9.94
C LEU A 2 -7.39 50.47 10.92
N GLY A 3 -8.33 49.52 10.87
CA GLY A 3 -8.28 48.29 11.67
C GLY A 3 -7.13 47.44 11.21
N SER A 4 -6.16 47.21 12.10
CA SER A 4 -5.08 46.22 11.94
C SER A 4 -5.70 44.83 11.80
N MET A 5 -5.64 44.26 10.61
CA MET A 5 -5.88 42.84 10.39
C MET A 5 -4.73 42.09 11.06
N ALA A 6 -5.00 41.46 12.21
CA ALA A 6 -4.07 40.57 12.85
C ALA A 6 -3.78 39.38 11.92
N GLU A 7 -2.55 39.20 11.48
CA GLU A 7 -2.08 37.99 10.78
C GLU A 7 -2.40 36.76 11.64
N PRO A 8 -2.90 35.66 11.02
CA PRO A 8 -3.19 34.44 11.76
C PRO A 8 -1.87 33.92 12.37
N ARG A 9 -1.83 33.82 13.69
CA ARG A 9 -0.72 33.24 14.46
C ARG A 9 -0.47 31.85 13.91
N ARG A 10 0.67 31.63 13.22
CA ARG A 10 1.18 30.31 12.84
C ARG A 10 1.29 29.46 14.11
N THR A 11 0.33 28.56 14.31
CA THR A 11 0.36 27.61 15.44
C THR A 11 1.62 26.77 15.31
N ARG A 12 2.46 26.76 16.34
CA ARG A 12 3.71 26.00 16.34
C ARG A 12 3.35 24.52 16.46
N LEU A 13 3.66 23.73 15.43
CA LEU A 13 3.45 22.28 15.43
C LEU A 13 4.23 21.61 16.55
N THR A 14 3.63 20.59 17.17
CA THR A 14 4.36 19.69 18.08
C THR A 14 5.43 18.90 17.32
N PRO A 15 6.40 18.30 17.99
CA PRO A 15 7.40 17.45 17.34
C PRO A 15 6.77 16.31 16.52
N GLU A 16 5.71 15.69 17.04
CA GLU A 16 4.96 14.60 16.39
C GLU A 16 4.25 15.09 15.14
N GLU A 17 3.54 16.22 15.22
CA GLU A 17 2.88 16.85 14.07
C GLU A 17 3.88 17.26 13.00
N ARG A 18 5.03 17.77 13.41
CA ARG A 18 6.11 18.15 12.48
C ARG A 18 6.68 16.93 11.77
N ARG A 19 6.95 15.84 12.51
CA ARG A 19 7.41 14.59 11.93
C ARG A 19 6.41 14.03 10.93
N ALA A 20 5.12 14.03 11.29
CA ALA A 20 4.04 13.58 10.40
C ALA A 20 3.94 14.43 9.13
N GLN A 21 4.07 15.76 9.25
CA GLN A 21 4.11 16.67 8.10
C GLN A 21 5.26 16.32 7.13
N LEU A 22 6.47 16.10 7.66
CA LEU A 22 7.65 15.77 6.85
C LEU A 22 7.47 14.44 6.12
N LEU A 23 6.86 13.45 6.77
CA LEU A 23 6.55 12.16 6.14
C LEU A 23 5.44 12.29 5.08
N ALA A 24 4.41 13.11 5.33
CA ALA A 24 3.37 13.37 4.35
C ALA A 24 3.93 14.00 3.07
N LEU A 25 4.85 14.97 3.19
CA LEU A 25 5.56 15.55 2.06
C LEU A 25 6.45 14.51 1.34
N GLY A 26 7.11 13.62 2.09
CA GLY A 26 7.86 12.52 1.52
C GLY A 26 7.00 11.57 0.70
N VAL A 27 5.83 11.17 1.22
CA VAL A 27 4.87 10.33 0.49
C VAL A 27 4.32 11.05 -0.73
N ALA A 28 3.95 12.33 -0.60
CA ALA A 28 3.49 13.13 -1.75
C ALA A 28 4.55 13.21 -2.85
N GLY A 29 5.83 13.34 -2.46
CA GLY A 29 6.96 13.36 -3.41
C GLY A 29 7.12 12.08 -4.22
N LEU A 30 6.59 10.93 -3.76
CA LEU A 30 6.60 9.68 -4.52
C LEU A 30 5.66 9.70 -5.73
N ALA A 31 4.71 10.65 -5.80
CA ALA A 31 3.83 10.79 -6.96
C ALA A 31 4.63 11.13 -8.24
N ASP A 32 5.68 11.93 -8.09
CA ASP A 32 6.42 12.50 -9.22
C ASP A 32 7.81 11.91 -9.44
N ARG A 33 8.33 11.17 -8.45
CA ARG A 33 9.71 10.67 -8.49
C ARG A 33 9.88 9.35 -7.73
N PRO A 34 10.83 8.48 -8.13
CA PRO A 34 11.14 7.27 -7.40
C PRO A 34 11.77 7.58 -6.03
N LEU A 35 11.67 6.65 -5.10
CA LEU A 35 12.15 6.79 -3.72
C LEU A 35 13.62 7.23 -3.64
N GLU A 36 14.47 6.69 -4.52
CA GLU A 36 15.90 7.00 -4.55
C GLU A 36 16.19 8.46 -4.90
N ALA A 37 15.33 9.08 -5.70
CA ALA A 37 15.41 10.49 -6.11
C ALA A 37 14.82 11.44 -5.06
N LEU A 38 14.10 10.93 -4.06
CA LEU A 38 13.56 11.76 -2.97
C LEU A 38 14.71 12.27 -2.08
N SER A 39 14.92 13.59 -2.06
CA SER A 39 16.00 14.20 -1.29
C SER A 39 15.50 14.83 0.01
N LEU A 40 16.34 14.80 1.05
CA LEU A 40 16.04 15.50 2.31
C LEU A 40 16.01 17.02 2.12
N GLU A 41 16.81 17.52 1.18
CA GLU A 41 16.91 18.93 0.82
C GLU A 41 15.59 19.45 0.25
N ASP A 42 14.99 18.73 -0.69
CA ASP A 42 13.72 19.13 -1.32
C ASP A 42 12.59 19.15 -0.28
N VAL A 43 12.47 18.08 0.51
CA VAL A 43 11.44 17.99 1.56
C VAL A 43 11.64 19.05 2.65
N SER A 44 12.89 19.33 3.04
CA SER A 44 13.15 20.36 4.03
C SER A 44 12.83 21.76 3.52
N ALA A 45 13.12 22.04 2.25
CA ALA A 45 12.80 23.31 1.61
C ALA A 45 11.28 23.51 1.53
N GLU A 46 10.55 22.50 1.08
CA GLU A 46 9.09 22.51 0.97
C GLU A 46 8.41 22.68 2.34
N ALA A 47 8.92 22.01 3.38
CA ALA A 47 8.42 22.14 4.75
C ALA A 47 8.83 23.44 5.44
N GLY A 48 9.74 24.21 4.87
CA GLY A 48 10.31 25.40 5.49
C GLY A 48 11.11 25.09 6.77
N VAL A 49 11.85 23.98 6.80
CA VAL A 49 12.66 23.54 7.94
C VAL A 49 14.13 23.41 7.57
N SER A 50 15.01 23.37 8.57
CA SER A 50 16.42 23.14 8.32
C SER A 50 16.73 21.67 8.03
N ARG A 51 17.77 21.42 7.22
CA ARG A 51 18.32 20.08 7.00
C ARG A 51 18.71 19.38 8.32
N GLY A 52 19.23 20.12 9.28
CA GLY A 52 19.55 19.60 10.61
C GLY A 52 18.34 19.00 11.34
N LEU A 53 17.15 19.59 11.15
CA LEU A 53 15.91 19.06 11.72
C LEU A 53 15.51 17.72 11.06
N MET A 54 15.75 17.56 9.75
CA MET A 54 15.52 16.28 9.07
C MET A 54 16.42 15.18 9.66
N PHE A 55 17.69 15.47 9.87
CA PHE A 55 18.61 14.52 10.52
C PHE A 55 18.25 14.24 11.98
N TYR A 56 17.75 15.22 12.70
CA TYR A 56 17.24 15.02 14.06
C TYR A 56 16.10 14.00 14.12
N TYR A 57 15.12 14.08 13.18
CA TYR A 57 13.97 13.17 13.16
C TYR A 57 14.25 11.79 12.55
N PHE A 58 15.11 11.71 11.55
CA PHE A 58 15.25 10.51 10.71
C PHE A 58 16.66 9.90 10.72
N GLY A 59 17.63 10.57 11.31
CA GLY A 59 19.02 10.11 11.42
C GLY A 59 19.80 10.14 10.12
N SER A 60 19.19 9.73 9.02
CA SER A 60 19.82 9.66 7.69
C SER A 60 18.78 9.76 6.56
N LYS A 61 19.25 9.91 5.30
CA LYS A 61 18.40 9.81 4.11
C LYS A 61 17.70 8.44 4.06
N GLN A 62 18.43 7.37 4.32
CA GLN A 62 17.89 6.01 4.36
C GLN A 62 16.83 5.85 5.45
N GLY A 63 17.06 6.38 6.66
CA GLY A 63 16.08 6.39 7.74
C GLY A 63 14.79 7.12 7.34
N PHE A 64 14.90 8.27 6.66
CA PHE A 64 13.75 8.97 6.11
C PHE A 64 13.01 8.13 5.06
N HIS A 65 13.72 7.54 4.10
CA HIS A 65 13.14 6.68 3.06
C HIS A 65 12.37 5.50 3.64
N ARG A 66 12.92 4.81 4.65
CA ARG A 66 12.25 3.70 5.35
C ARG A 66 10.93 4.13 5.96
N GLU A 67 10.92 5.27 6.64
CA GLU A 67 9.71 5.80 7.25
C GLU A 67 8.67 6.24 6.20
N VAL A 68 9.09 6.82 5.08
CA VAL A 68 8.20 7.16 3.95
C VAL A 68 7.55 5.90 3.38
N VAL A 69 8.33 4.84 3.13
CA VAL A 69 7.81 3.56 2.63
C VAL A 69 6.85 2.93 3.64
N ARG A 70 7.18 2.98 4.94
CA ARG A 70 6.29 2.49 6.01
C ARG A 70 4.94 3.22 6.00
N VAL A 71 4.95 4.55 5.99
CA VAL A 71 3.72 5.36 5.99
C VAL A 71 2.91 5.12 4.73
N ALA A 72 3.56 4.99 3.57
CA ALA A 72 2.90 4.67 2.30
C ALA A 72 2.23 3.28 2.34
N GLY A 73 2.94 2.26 2.81
CA GLY A 73 2.40 0.90 2.98
C GLY A 73 1.24 0.86 3.98
N ASP A 74 1.39 1.50 5.14
CA ASP A 74 0.32 1.60 6.14
C ASP A 74 -0.91 2.33 5.60
N SER A 75 -0.71 3.35 4.76
CA SER A 75 -1.82 4.07 4.12
C SER A 75 -2.58 3.17 3.16
N MET A 76 -1.87 2.40 2.33
CA MET A 76 -2.48 1.42 1.43
C MET A 76 -3.25 0.35 2.23
N LEU A 77 -2.64 -0.23 3.27
CA LEU A 77 -3.29 -1.24 4.09
C LEU A 77 -4.57 -0.73 4.76
N ARG A 78 -4.58 0.52 5.25
CA ARG A 78 -5.80 1.13 5.82
C ARG A 78 -6.87 1.41 4.77
N ALA A 79 -6.48 1.96 3.62
CA ALA A 79 -7.42 2.27 2.52
C ALA A 79 -8.09 1.01 1.94
N THR A 80 -7.44 -0.14 2.07
CA THR A 80 -7.87 -1.43 1.53
C THR A 80 -8.26 -2.44 2.62
N GLU A 81 -8.58 -1.96 3.82
CA GLU A 81 -9.00 -2.86 4.91
C GLU A 81 -10.34 -3.52 4.57
N PRO A 82 -10.43 -4.87 4.66
CA PRO A 82 -11.63 -5.59 4.30
C PRO A 82 -12.83 -5.20 5.17
N LEU A 83 -13.99 -4.99 4.54
CA LEU A 83 -15.26 -4.73 5.22
C LEU A 83 -15.83 -6.07 5.74
N THR A 84 -15.60 -6.36 7.03
CA THR A 84 -15.92 -7.65 7.65
C THR A 84 -17.42 -7.95 7.72
N GLU A 85 -18.27 -6.95 7.58
CA GLU A 85 -19.72 -7.05 7.50
C GLU A 85 -20.23 -7.63 6.15
N LEU A 86 -19.41 -7.60 5.11
CA LEU A 86 -19.76 -8.16 3.81
C LEU A 86 -19.56 -9.68 3.78
N PRO A 87 -20.40 -10.41 3.02
CA PRO A 87 -20.15 -11.81 2.69
C PRO A 87 -18.75 -12.00 2.07
N PRO A 88 -18.10 -13.18 2.23
CA PRO A 88 -16.70 -13.35 1.85
C PRO A 88 -16.37 -12.95 0.40
N LEU A 89 -17.15 -13.36 -0.59
CA LEU A 89 -16.87 -13.03 -2.00
C LEU A 89 -17.14 -11.55 -2.32
N GLU A 90 -18.17 -10.96 -1.73
CA GLU A 90 -18.43 -9.52 -1.86
C GLU A 90 -17.31 -8.69 -1.19
N ARG A 91 -16.80 -9.16 -0.06
CA ARG A 91 -15.64 -8.59 0.63
C ARG A 91 -14.38 -8.63 -0.21
N LEU A 92 -14.17 -9.73 -0.94
CA LEU A 92 -13.07 -9.86 -1.89
C LEU A 92 -13.21 -8.83 -3.02
N HIS A 93 -14.37 -8.76 -3.65
CA HIS A 93 -14.68 -7.84 -4.74
C HIS A 93 -14.45 -6.38 -4.31
N ASP A 94 -15.02 -5.96 -3.18
CA ASP A 94 -14.86 -4.63 -2.61
C ASP A 94 -13.38 -4.30 -2.32
N SER A 95 -12.66 -5.24 -1.67
CA SER A 95 -11.25 -5.05 -1.36
C SER A 95 -10.40 -4.88 -2.61
N LEU A 96 -10.61 -5.71 -3.64
CA LEU A 96 -9.88 -5.60 -4.92
C LEU A 96 -10.22 -4.31 -5.65
N THR A 97 -11.49 -3.90 -5.67
CA THR A 97 -11.93 -2.62 -6.26
C THR A 97 -11.19 -1.44 -5.61
N ARG A 98 -11.13 -1.40 -4.28
CA ARG A 98 -10.41 -0.35 -3.55
C ARG A 98 -8.89 -0.41 -3.74
N ILE A 99 -8.32 -1.60 -3.91
CA ILE A 99 -6.91 -1.75 -4.26
C ILE A 99 -6.63 -1.15 -5.63
N VAL A 100 -7.41 -1.50 -6.66
CA VAL A 100 -7.24 -0.96 -8.01
C VAL A 100 -7.41 0.56 -8.03
N GLN A 101 -8.43 1.08 -7.33
CA GLN A 101 -8.65 2.52 -7.20
C GLN A 101 -7.45 3.20 -6.52
N PHE A 102 -6.99 2.68 -5.37
CA PHE A 102 -5.83 3.22 -4.66
C PHE A 102 -4.58 3.28 -5.55
N VAL A 103 -4.34 2.21 -6.32
CA VAL A 103 -3.19 2.14 -7.24
C VAL A 103 -3.27 3.23 -8.31
N ARG A 104 -4.45 3.50 -8.86
CA ARG A 104 -4.66 4.56 -9.85
C ARG A 104 -4.48 5.96 -9.26
N ASP A 105 -5.03 6.18 -8.07
CA ASP A 105 -4.96 7.48 -7.39
C ASP A 105 -3.56 7.78 -6.84
N HIS A 106 -2.75 6.72 -6.57
CA HIS A 106 -1.44 6.81 -5.93
C HIS A 106 -0.35 6.06 -6.72
N ARG A 107 -0.34 6.21 -8.05
CA ARG A 107 0.54 5.50 -8.98
C ARG A 107 2.01 5.46 -8.53
N GLY A 108 2.61 6.62 -8.26
CA GLY A 108 4.02 6.72 -7.89
C GLY A 108 4.32 6.06 -6.53
N THR A 109 3.40 6.21 -5.57
CA THR A 109 3.49 5.57 -4.25
C THR A 109 3.47 4.05 -4.40
N PHE A 110 2.49 3.49 -5.14
CA PHE A 110 2.39 2.06 -5.37
C PHE A 110 3.63 1.50 -6.08
N PHE A 111 4.08 2.19 -7.13
CA PHE A 111 5.28 1.80 -7.87
C PHE A 111 6.53 1.77 -6.98
N SER A 112 6.66 2.73 -6.07
CA SER A 112 7.77 2.77 -5.09
C SER A 112 7.68 1.62 -4.08
N LEU A 113 6.48 1.22 -3.66
CA LEU A 113 6.27 0.05 -2.80
C LEU A 113 6.67 -1.24 -3.50
N VAL A 114 6.19 -1.47 -4.73
CA VAL A 114 6.52 -2.69 -5.51
C VAL A 114 8.04 -2.77 -5.79
N ARG A 115 8.67 -1.67 -6.20
CA ARG A 115 10.12 -1.61 -6.39
C ARG A 115 10.91 -1.76 -5.09
N GLY A 116 10.35 -1.34 -3.96
CA GLY A 116 10.95 -1.52 -2.64
C GLY A 116 11.26 -2.98 -2.32
N ALA A 117 10.50 -3.93 -2.86
CA ALA A 117 10.79 -5.36 -2.73
C ALA A 117 12.15 -5.76 -3.34
N ALA A 118 12.58 -5.07 -4.40
CA ALA A 118 13.89 -5.26 -5.04
C ALA A 118 14.98 -4.30 -4.51
N SER A 119 14.68 -3.51 -3.49
CA SER A 119 15.61 -2.55 -2.90
C SER A 119 16.86 -3.23 -2.34
N GLY A 120 18.02 -2.57 -2.44
CA GLY A 120 19.23 -2.92 -1.73
C GLY A 120 19.12 -2.75 -0.19
N ASP A 121 18.16 -1.97 0.28
CA ASP A 121 17.91 -1.75 1.71
C ASP A 121 17.07 -2.88 2.31
N LYS A 122 17.68 -3.64 3.24
CA LYS A 122 17.01 -4.78 3.90
C LYS A 122 15.75 -4.36 4.65
N GLU A 123 15.77 -3.23 5.35
CA GLU A 123 14.63 -2.77 6.15
C GLU A 123 13.46 -2.34 5.25
N VAL A 124 13.75 -1.72 4.09
CA VAL A 124 12.71 -1.40 3.08
C VAL A 124 12.06 -2.69 2.58
N ARG A 125 12.85 -3.72 2.26
CA ARG A 125 12.31 -5.03 1.85
C ARG A 125 11.43 -5.65 2.94
N GLU A 126 11.86 -5.61 4.19
CA GLU A 126 11.08 -6.15 5.33
C GLU A 126 9.74 -5.42 5.51
N ILE A 127 9.69 -4.10 5.30
CA ILE A 127 8.45 -3.32 5.33
C ILE A 127 7.48 -3.80 4.23
N VAL A 128 7.98 -3.95 3.00
CA VAL A 128 7.16 -4.39 1.86
C VAL A 128 6.68 -5.84 2.03
N GLU A 129 7.57 -6.74 2.46
CA GLU A 129 7.19 -8.13 2.76
C GLU A 129 6.18 -8.21 3.91
N GLY A 130 6.28 -7.34 4.90
CA GLY A 130 5.28 -7.22 5.96
C GLY A 130 3.89 -6.86 5.41
N ALA A 131 3.80 -5.90 4.49
CA ALA A 131 2.54 -5.51 3.85
C ALA A 131 1.95 -6.67 3.01
N ARG A 132 2.79 -7.39 2.24
CA ARG A 132 2.39 -8.62 1.51
C ARG A 132 1.84 -9.69 2.46
N GLY A 133 2.50 -9.87 3.61
CA GLY A 133 2.06 -10.79 4.66
C GLY A 133 0.67 -10.44 5.18
N VAL A 134 0.38 -9.14 5.39
CA VAL A 134 -0.95 -8.69 5.82
C VAL A 134 -2.01 -9.00 4.75
N HIS A 135 -1.76 -8.74 3.46
CA HIS A 135 -2.69 -9.08 2.39
C HIS A 135 -2.93 -10.59 2.30
N SER A 136 -1.88 -11.40 2.37
CA SER A 136 -2.01 -12.86 2.38
C SER A 136 -2.82 -13.37 3.58
N ALA A 137 -2.63 -12.79 4.77
CA ALA A 137 -3.41 -13.16 5.95
C ALA A 137 -4.89 -12.72 5.86
N ARG A 138 -5.19 -11.61 5.19
CA ARG A 138 -6.57 -11.17 4.91
C ARG A 138 -7.27 -12.15 3.98
N LEU A 139 -6.60 -12.60 2.93
CA LEU A 139 -7.11 -13.63 2.02
C LEU A 139 -7.32 -14.97 2.75
N ALA A 140 -6.35 -15.42 3.55
CA ALA A 140 -6.49 -16.65 4.31
C ALA A 140 -7.74 -16.63 5.20
N ARG A 141 -7.97 -15.55 5.95
CA ARG A 141 -9.17 -15.40 6.76
C ARG A 141 -10.46 -15.47 5.95
N LEU A 142 -10.49 -14.80 4.79
CA LEU A 142 -11.63 -14.84 3.89
C LEU A 142 -11.96 -16.27 3.44
N PHE A 143 -10.94 -17.06 3.10
CA PHE A 143 -11.15 -18.45 2.66
C PHE A 143 -11.43 -19.42 3.81
N HIS A 144 -10.92 -19.14 5.03
CA HIS A 144 -11.37 -19.85 6.23
C HIS A 144 -12.86 -19.63 6.51
N ASP A 145 -13.38 -18.41 6.30
CA ASP A 145 -14.82 -18.13 6.39
C ASP A 145 -15.64 -18.94 5.36
N LEU A 146 -15.01 -19.40 4.27
CA LEU A 146 -15.59 -20.28 3.24
C LEU A 146 -15.29 -21.77 3.48
N GLY A 147 -14.64 -22.12 4.61
CA GLY A 147 -14.37 -23.52 4.99
C GLY A 147 -13.12 -24.13 4.34
N VAL A 148 -12.25 -23.32 3.72
CA VAL A 148 -10.96 -23.81 3.22
C VAL A 148 -9.98 -23.98 4.37
N GLU A 149 -9.34 -25.14 4.49
CA GLU A 149 -8.39 -25.44 5.56
C GLU A 149 -6.97 -24.98 5.23
N ASP A 150 -6.20 -24.72 6.27
CA ASP A 150 -4.78 -24.37 6.14
C ASP A 150 -3.95 -25.55 5.61
N SER A 151 -3.08 -25.24 4.65
CA SER A 151 -2.03 -26.13 4.20
C SER A 151 -0.78 -25.33 3.80
N VAL A 152 0.36 -26.01 3.73
CA VAL A 152 1.60 -25.39 3.22
C VAL A 152 1.39 -24.87 1.80
N LEU A 153 0.70 -25.65 0.96
CA LEU A 153 0.42 -25.27 -0.44
C LEU A 153 -0.54 -24.08 -0.51
N PHE A 154 -1.57 -24.04 0.34
CA PHE A 154 -2.49 -22.90 0.43
C PHE A 154 -1.74 -21.61 0.79
N THR A 155 -0.89 -21.64 1.82
CA THR A 155 -0.09 -20.49 2.22
C THR A 155 0.83 -20.00 1.09
N ILE A 156 1.52 -20.91 0.39
CA ILE A 156 2.38 -20.58 -0.76
C ILE A 156 1.54 -19.96 -1.88
N ALA A 157 0.39 -20.55 -2.20
CA ALA A 157 -0.49 -20.10 -3.27
C ALA A 157 -0.98 -18.67 -3.03
N LEU A 158 -1.45 -18.34 -1.82
CA LEU A 158 -1.89 -16.99 -1.47
C LEU A 158 -0.75 -15.96 -1.56
N ARG A 159 0.43 -16.28 -1.06
CA ARG A 159 1.61 -15.39 -1.18
C ARG A 159 2.00 -15.17 -2.64
N SER A 160 2.01 -16.22 -3.44
CA SER A 160 2.32 -16.15 -4.87
C SER A 160 1.27 -15.33 -5.62
N TRP A 161 0.00 -15.49 -5.26
CA TRP A 161 -1.07 -14.73 -5.87
C TRP A 161 -1.01 -13.24 -5.50
N VAL A 162 -0.60 -12.87 -4.28
CA VAL A 162 -0.35 -11.46 -3.92
C VAL A 162 0.74 -10.85 -4.81
N ALA A 163 1.84 -11.56 -5.06
CA ALA A 163 2.88 -11.09 -5.98
C ALA A 163 2.39 -10.99 -7.45
N PHE A 164 1.58 -11.96 -7.89
CA PHE A 164 0.90 -11.92 -9.19
C PHE A 164 -0.04 -10.69 -9.31
N THR A 165 -0.78 -10.37 -8.24
CA THR A 165 -1.65 -9.20 -8.18
C THR A 165 -0.86 -7.91 -8.33
N GLU A 166 0.28 -7.76 -7.65
CA GLU A 166 1.15 -6.58 -7.79
C GLU A 166 1.58 -6.36 -9.24
N GLU A 167 2.03 -7.40 -9.93
CA GLU A 167 2.41 -7.32 -11.35
C GLU A 167 1.21 -6.98 -12.23
N THR A 168 0.07 -7.61 -11.99
CA THR A 168 -1.17 -7.31 -12.72
C THR A 168 -1.60 -5.85 -12.54
N LEU A 169 -1.44 -5.29 -11.33
CA LEU A 169 -1.78 -3.90 -11.05
C LEU A 169 -0.81 -2.92 -11.74
N VAL A 170 0.48 -3.24 -11.78
CA VAL A 170 1.46 -2.43 -12.54
C VAL A 170 1.12 -2.46 -14.02
N ALA A 171 1.01 -3.65 -14.62
CA ALA A 171 0.76 -3.79 -16.05
C ALA A 171 -0.65 -3.35 -16.46
N GLY A 172 -1.69 -3.73 -15.69
CA GLY A 172 -3.09 -3.49 -16.02
C GLY A 172 -3.60 -2.11 -15.61
N ALA A 173 -3.44 -1.75 -14.33
CA ALA A 173 -4.05 -0.53 -13.80
C ALA A 173 -3.27 0.74 -14.15
N LEU A 174 -1.95 0.63 -14.38
CA LEU A 174 -1.08 1.78 -14.61
C LEU A 174 -0.69 1.97 -16.07
N ASP A 175 -0.60 0.90 -16.86
CA ASP A 175 -0.04 0.96 -18.22
C ASP A 175 -1.07 0.68 -19.33
N THR A 176 -2.35 0.44 -18.95
CA THR A 176 -3.46 0.21 -19.91
C THR A 176 -4.70 1.01 -19.58
N ASP A 177 -5.67 1.02 -20.51
CA ASP A 177 -6.99 1.62 -20.33
C ASP A 177 -8.04 0.61 -19.81
N MET A 178 -7.61 -0.56 -19.28
CA MET A 178 -8.54 -1.52 -18.69
C MET A 178 -9.38 -0.86 -17.59
N THR A 179 -10.66 -1.18 -17.54
CA THR A 179 -11.55 -0.69 -16.48
C THR A 179 -11.22 -1.35 -15.13
N ILE A 180 -11.70 -0.77 -14.05
CA ILE A 180 -11.57 -1.38 -12.70
C ILE A 180 -12.21 -2.76 -12.70
N ASP A 181 -13.42 -2.89 -13.25
CA ASP A 181 -14.18 -4.14 -13.28
C ASP A 181 -13.47 -5.24 -14.07
N GLU A 182 -12.81 -4.92 -15.20
CA GLU A 182 -12.02 -5.88 -15.96
C GLU A 182 -10.84 -6.42 -15.16
N ILE A 183 -10.12 -5.54 -14.46
CA ILE A 183 -8.97 -5.94 -13.62
C ILE A 183 -9.45 -6.76 -12.44
N VAL A 184 -10.48 -6.31 -11.72
CA VAL A 184 -11.06 -7.02 -10.57
C VAL A 184 -11.54 -8.39 -10.97
N SER A 185 -12.35 -8.50 -12.05
CA SER A 185 -12.85 -9.78 -12.56
C SER A 185 -11.72 -10.74 -12.96
N PHE A 186 -10.62 -10.21 -13.51
CA PHE A 186 -9.45 -11.03 -13.84
C PHE A 186 -8.76 -11.55 -12.57
N LEU A 187 -8.56 -10.70 -11.57
CA LEU A 187 -7.94 -11.06 -10.30
C LEU A 187 -8.79 -12.09 -9.54
N GLU A 188 -10.09 -11.88 -9.43
CA GLU A 188 -11.01 -12.82 -8.77
C GLU A 188 -10.95 -14.21 -9.42
N ARG A 189 -11.11 -14.27 -10.75
CA ARG A 189 -11.07 -15.56 -11.47
C ARG A 189 -9.72 -16.25 -11.35
N SER A 190 -8.62 -15.51 -11.37
CA SER A 190 -7.28 -16.08 -11.19
C SER A 190 -7.09 -16.66 -9.78
N LEU A 191 -7.61 -15.97 -8.76
CA LEU A 191 -7.54 -16.44 -7.37
C LEU A 191 -8.35 -17.73 -7.17
N LEU A 192 -9.60 -17.76 -7.69
CA LEU A 192 -10.45 -18.93 -7.61
C LEU A 192 -9.83 -20.13 -8.35
N ALA A 193 -9.23 -19.92 -9.53
CA ALA A 193 -8.52 -20.96 -10.25
C ALA A 193 -7.32 -21.52 -9.46
N VAL A 194 -6.53 -20.64 -8.83
CA VAL A 194 -5.40 -21.07 -7.96
C VAL A 194 -5.92 -21.91 -6.80
N LEU A 195 -7.02 -21.51 -6.16
CA LEU A 195 -7.59 -22.24 -5.03
C LEU A 195 -8.15 -23.60 -5.43
N THR A 196 -8.79 -23.72 -6.59
CA THR A 196 -9.28 -25.01 -7.13
C THR A 196 -8.13 -26.01 -7.31
N VAL A 197 -6.93 -25.53 -7.67
CA VAL A 197 -5.73 -26.38 -7.78
C VAL A 197 -5.20 -26.80 -6.40
N VAL A 198 -5.28 -25.91 -5.40
CA VAL A 198 -4.80 -26.17 -4.03
C VAL A 198 -5.75 -27.08 -3.26
N ASP A 199 -7.03 -26.82 -3.36
CA ASP A 199 -8.12 -27.58 -2.74
C ASP A 199 -9.28 -27.80 -3.74
N PRO A 200 -9.33 -28.96 -4.39
CA PRO A 200 -10.43 -29.29 -5.31
C PRO A 200 -11.82 -29.33 -4.65
N ALA A 201 -11.89 -29.41 -3.30
CA ALA A 201 -13.17 -29.35 -2.60
C ALA A 201 -13.68 -27.90 -2.49
N ALA A 202 -12.80 -26.90 -2.56
CA ALA A 202 -13.17 -25.49 -2.55
C ALA A 202 -14.06 -25.09 -3.73
N GLU A 203 -13.95 -25.74 -4.89
CA GLU A 203 -14.82 -25.51 -6.06
C GLU A 203 -16.31 -25.64 -5.71
N ARG A 204 -16.66 -26.65 -4.90
CA ARG A 204 -18.05 -26.90 -4.49
C ARG A 204 -18.58 -25.85 -3.52
N THR A 205 -17.71 -25.30 -2.70
CA THR A 205 -18.04 -24.24 -1.71
C THR A 205 -18.23 -22.89 -2.39
N LEU A 206 -17.44 -22.62 -3.44
CA LEU A 206 -17.47 -21.37 -4.20
C LEU A 206 -18.61 -21.32 -5.24
N ALA A 207 -19.22 -22.47 -5.57
CA ALA A 207 -20.33 -22.58 -6.52
C ALA A 207 -21.73 -22.47 -5.85
N GLN A 208 -21.82 -22.33 -4.53
CA GLN A 208 -23.05 -22.13 -3.74
C GLN A 208 -23.28 -20.66 -3.45
#